data_58e687c8e948126556aab44d16b30cc8
#
_entry.id   58e687c8e948126556aab44d16b30cc8
#
_cell.length_a   1.000
_cell.length_b   1.000
_cell.length_c   1.000
_cell.angle_alpha   90.00
_cell.angle_beta   90.00
_cell.angle_gamma   90.00
#
_symmetry.space_group_name_H-M   'P 1'
#
loop_
_entity.id
_entity.type
_entity.pdbx_description
1 polymer ?
#
loop_
_entity_poly.entity_id
_entity_poly.type
_entity_poly.pdbx_seq_one_letter_code
_entity_poly.pdbx_strand_id
1 'polypeptide(L)'
;MSSCAAHWQVSTKYCIAPSREGALAYMQNMVRRTRAAAPGKRIVISETGWPDKGSAFHGAVPSTEGAMAYFVDTVQWAEADGIEVFYFAAFDEAWKVGAEGDVGAYWGLWDKDGQPKFT
;
A
#
# COMPACT_ATOMS: atom_id res chain seq x y z
N MET A 1 -7.00 9.56 -5.93
CA MET A 1 -5.85 9.05 -6.70
C MET A 1 -5.50 7.67 -6.19
N SER A 2 -5.51 6.70 -7.07
CA SER A 2 -5.07 5.36 -6.69
C SER A 2 -3.58 5.21 -6.87
N SER A 3 -2.92 4.48 -5.97
CA SER A 3 -1.53 4.09 -6.11
C SER A 3 -1.45 2.65 -6.57
N CYS A 4 -0.28 2.21 -7.01
CA CYS A 4 -0.08 0.81 -7.31
C CYS A 4 -0.23 -0.08 -6.09
N ALA A 5 0.00 0.44 -4.91
CA ALA A 5 -0.23 -0.31 -3.68
C ALA A 5 -1.72 -0.54 -3.43
N ALA A 6 -2.54 0.48 -3.67
CA ALA A 6 -3.98 0.36 -3.55
C ALA A 6 -4.64 -0.44 -4.68
N HIS A 7 -3.88 -0.81 -5.66
CA HIS A 7 -4.31 -1.49 -6.86
C HIS A 7 -4.90 -2.88 -6.63
N TRP A 8 -4.63 -3.50 -5.50
CA TRP A 8 -5.32 -4.71 -5.12
C TRP A 8 -6.84 -4.53 -5.10
N GLN A 9 -7.29 -3.28 -4.95
CA GLN A 9 -8.69 -2.93 -4.82
C GLN A 9 -9.27 -2.25 -6.06
N VAL A 10 -8.42 -1.82 -6.97
CA VAL A 10 -8.83 -1.06 -8.15
C VAL A 10 -8.30 -1.72 -9.42
N SER A 11 -8.75 -1.21 -10.55
CA SER A 11 -8.31 -1.75 -11.82
C SER A 11 -6.79 -1.63 -11.99
N THR A 12 -6.16 -2.73 -12.30
CA THR A 12 -4.73 -2.79 -12.57
C THR A 12 -4.33 -2.16 -13.89
N LYS A 13 -5.31 -1.76 -14.66
CA LYS A 13 -5.12 -1.31 -16.02
C LYS A 13 -4.03 -0.26 -16.19
N TYR A 14 -3.89 0.61 -15.20
CA TYR A 14 -2.96 1.72 -15.26
C TYR A 14 -1.78 1.59 -14.30
N CYS A 15 -1.68 0.48 -13.61
CA CYS A 15 -0.59 0.23 -12.69
C CYS A 15 0.38 -0.80 -13.27
N ILE A 16 1.59 -0.38 -13.46
CA ILE A 16 2.63 -1.19 -14.09
C ILE A 16 3.73 -1.58 -13.13
N ALA A 17 3.54 -1.31 -11.86
CA ALA A 17 4.56 -1.61 -10.85
C ALA A 17 4.31 -3.02 -10.30
N PRO A 18 5.03 -4.02 -10.76
CA PRO A 18 4.77 -5.39 -10.37
C PRO A 18 5.38 -5.77 -9.03
N SER A 19 6.38 -5.01 -8.57
CA SER A 19 7.11 -5.32 -7.35
C SER A 19 6.81 -4.30 -6.25
N ARG A 20 7.19 -4.63 -5.04
CA ARG A 20 7.08 -3.74 -3.88
C ARG A 20 7.83 -2.42 -4.10
N GLU A 21 9.05 -2.50 -4.60
CA GLU A 21 9.89 -1.33 -4.89
C GLU A 21 9.27 -0.50 -6.00
N GLY A 22 8.75 -1.15 -7.01
CA GLY A 22 8.06 -0.48 -8.12
C GLY A 22 6.79 0.22 -7.67
N ALA A 23 6.07 -0.35 -6.71
CA ALA A 23 4.86 0.27 -6.17
C ALA A 23 5.18 1.59 -5.46
N LEU A 24 6.22 1.62 -4.63
CA LEU A 24 6.62 2.84 -3.94
C LEU A 24 7.11 3.90 -4.94
N ALA A 25 7.95 3.51 -5.89
CA ALA A 25 8.45 4.42 -6.93
C ALA A 25 7.30 5.03 -7.75
N TYR A 26 6.31 4.22 -8.08
CA TYR A 26 5.12 4.70 -8.79
C TYR A 26 4.34 5.72 -7.95
N MET A 27 4.13 5.44 -6.68
CA MET A 27 3.43 6.35 -5.77
C MET A 27 4.18 7.68 -5.64
N GLN A 28 5.49 7.63 -5.48
CA GLN A 28 6.33 8.83 -5.43
C GLN A 28 6.19 9.66 -6.71
N ASN A 29 6.18 9.02 -7.86
CA ASN A 29 5.99 9.70 -9.13
C ASN A 29 4.59 10.34 -9.22
N MET A 30 3.56 9.66 -8.77
CA MET A 30 2.20 10.21 -8.76
C MET A 30 2.08 11.41 -7.83
N VAL A 31 2.76 11.39 -6.70
CA VAL A 31 2.82 12.55 -5.78
C VAL A 31 3.48 13.74 -6.48
N ARG A 32 4.62 13.53 -7.16
CA ARG A 32 5.28 14.62 -7.91
C ARG A 32 4.35 15.23 -8.96
N ARG A 33 3.66 14.39 -9.70
CA ARG A 33 2.72 14.84 -10.73
C ARG A 33 1.53 15.59 -10.13
N THR A 34 1.03 15.13 -8.99
CA THR A 34 -0.06 15.82 -8.29
C THR A 34 0.39 17.18 -7.79
N ARG A 35 1.59 17.29 -7.24
CA ARG A 35 2.16 18.56 -6.81
C ARG A 35 2.28 19.55 -7.96
N ALA A 36 2.72 19.07 -9.11
CA ALA A 36 2.84 19.91 -10.29
C ALA A 36 1.48 20.42 -10.79
N ALA A 37 0.44 19.59 -10.67
CA ALA A 37 -0.91 19.95 -11.10
C ALA A 37 -1.64 20.85 -10.09
N ALA A 38 -1.25 20.81 -8.82
CA ALA A 38 -1.90 21.55 -7.73
C ALA A 38 -0.85 22.26 -6.86
N PRO A 39 -0.16 23.26 -7.42
CA PRO A 39 0.92 23.95 -6.67
C PRO A 39 0.40 24.62 -5.42
N GLY A 40 1.16 24.50 -4.34
CA GLY A 40 0.82 25.10 -3.06
C GLY A 40 -0.26 24.38 -2.28
N LYS A 41 -0.76 23.26 -2.78
CA LYS A 41 -1.76 22.45 -2.05
C LYS A 41 -1.09 21.36 -1.22
N ARG A 42 -1.66 21.11 -0.07
CA ARG A 42 -1.27 19.97 0.78
C ARG A 42 -1.71 18.68 0.10
N ILE A 43 -0.81 17.71 0.07
CA ILE A 43 -1.09 16.40 -0.49
C ILE A 43 -1.13 15.38 0.63
N VAL A 44 -2.15 14.55 0.63
CA VAL A 44 -2.33 13.48 1.59
C VAL A 44 -2.53 12.18 0.80
N ILE A 45 -1.80 11.14 1.17
CA ILE A 45 -2.04 9.81 0.64
C ILE A 45 -3.16 9.19 1.47
N SER A 46 -4.32 9.01 0.86
CA SER A 46 -5.51 8.55 1.56
C SER A 46 -5.52 7.06 1.84
N GLU A 47 -4.75 6.28 1.09
CA GLU A 47 -4.69 4.84 1.28
C GLU A 47 -3.47 4.26 0.57
N THR A 48 -2.69 3.48 1.28
CA THR A 48 -1.65 2.63 0.70
C THR A 48 -1.32 1.50 1.69
N GLY A 49 -0.89 0.35 1.17
CA GLY A 49 -0.54 -0.78 2.01
C GLY A 49 0.01 -1.94 1.16
N TRP A 50 0.40 -3.01 1.83
CA TRP A 50 0.89 -4.24 1.20
C TRP A 50 0.46 -5.45 2.04
N PRO A 51 -0.23 -6.43 1.46
CA PRO A 51 -0.67 -7.60 2.21
C PRO A 51 0.49 -8.55 2.52
N ASP A 52 0.40 -9.25 3.63
CA ASP A 52 1.44 -10.20 4.03
C ASP A 52 1.17 -11.63 3.57
N LYS A 53 -0.06 -11.92 3.15
CA LYS A 53 -0.48 -13.25 2.70
C LYS A 53 -1.44 -13.13 1.53
N GLY A 54 -1.59 -14.23 0.81
CA GLY A 54 -2.51 -14.36 -0.29
C GLY A 54 -1.80 -14.62 -1.61
N SER A 55 -2.59 -14.69 -2.68
CA SER A 55 -2.09 -14.99 -4.02
C SER A 55 -1.45 -13.77 -4.67
N ALA A 56 -0.41 -13.99 -5.44
CA ALA A 56 0.20 -12.94 -6.23
C ALA A 56 -0.79 -12.41 -7.28
N PHE A 57 -0.68 -11.11 -7.57
CA PHE A 57 -1.54 -10.45 -8.54
C PHE A 57 -0.68 -9.55 -9.43
N HIS A 58 -0.58 -9.89 -10.70
CA HIS A 58 0.21 -9.16 -11.70
C HIS A 58 1.64 -8.86 -11.23
N GLY A 59 2.29 -9.83 -10.61
CA GLY A 59 3.66 -9.68 -10.11
C GLY A 59 3.78 -9.07 -8.72
N ALA A 60 2.70 -8.53 -8.15
CA ALA A 60 2.69 -8.10 -6.76
C ALA A 60 2.55 -9.33 -5.87
N VAL A 61 3.57 -9.63 -5.09
CA VAL A 61 3.64 -10.86 -4.29
C VAL A 61 3.50 -10.52 -2.80
N PRO A 62 2.41 -10.98 -2.15
CA PRO A 62 2.26 -10.82 -0.71
C PRO A 62 3.33 -11.61 0.04
N SER A 63 3.89 -11.00 1.08
CA SER A 63 4.79 -11.68 2.01
C SER A 63 4.93 -10.83 3.26
N THR A 64 5.24 -11.48 4.39
CA THR A 64 5.48 -10.76 5.65
C THR A 64 6.67 -9.81 5.51
N GLU A 65 7.74 -10.27 4.89
CA GLU A 65 8.92 -9.45 4.65
C GLU A 65 8.61 -8.27 3.74
N GLY A 66 7.88 -8.51 2.66
CA GLY A 66 7.47 -7.46 1.72
C GLY A 66 6.54 -6.44 2.36
N ALA A 67 5.58 -6.89 3.17
CA ALA A 67 4.66 -6.02 3.88
C ALA A 67 5.40 -5.11 4.88
N MET A 68 6.33 -5.69 5.64
CA MET A 68 7.16 -4.93 6.58
C MET A 68 8.01 -3.89 5.84
N ALA A 69 8.70 -4.31 4.80
CA ALA A 69 9.59 -3.44 4.05
C ALA A 69 8.81 -2.30 3.38
N TYR A 70 7.65 -2.58 2.80
CA TYR A 70 6.83 -1.56 2.19
C TYR A 70 6.37 -0.53 3.20
N PHE A 71 5.94 -0.98 4.39
CA PHE A 71 5.54 -0.07 5.47
C PHE A 71 6.70 0.84 5.89
N VAL A 72 7.85 0.26 6.18
CA VAL A 72 9.03 1.02 6.62
C VAL A 72 9.46 2.03 5.56
N ASP A 73 9.60 1.59 4.32
CA ASP A 73 10.05 2.43 3.22
C ASP A 73 9.06 3.56 2.94
N THR A 74 7.77 3.26 2.99
CA THR A 74 6.71 4.26 2.77
C THR A 74 6.72 5.31 3.87
N VAL A 75 6.80 4.89 5.13
CA VAL A 75 6.79 5.81 6.27
C VAL A 75 8.05 6.68 6.26
N GLN A 76 9.21 6.10 6.01
CA GLN A 76 10.46 6.86 5.95
C GLN A 76 10.44 7.91 4.83
N TRP A 77 9.97 7.53 3.66
CA TRP A 77 9.83 8.48 2.56
C TRP A 77 8.81 9.57 2.88
N ALA A 78 7.65 9.21 3.39
CA ALA A 78 6.59 10.16 3.69
C ALA A 78 7.04 11.18 4.74
N GLU A 79 7.75 10.72 5.77
CA GLU A 79 8.29 11.58 6.81
C GLU A 79 9.33 12.56 6.23
N ALA A 80 10.27 12.05 5.43
CA ALA A 80 11.30 12.88 4.82
C ALA A 80 10.73 13.92 3.85
N ASP A 81 9.63 13.60 3.17
CA ASP A 81 9.00 14.45 2.15
C ASP A 81 7.84 15.29 2.70
N GLY A 82 7.54 15.16 3.99
CA GLY A 82 6.49 15.93 4.66
C GLY A 82 5.08 15.58 4.18
N ILE A 83 4.82 14.32 3.85
CA ILE A 83 3.53 13.86 3.35
C ILE A 83 2.81 13.05 4.42
N GLU A 84 1.53 13.35 4.63
CA GLU A 84 0.68 12.54 5.50
C GLU A 84 0.19 11.31 4.74
N VAL A 85 0.19 10.18 5.42
CA VAL A 85 -0.22 8.89 4.85
C VAL A 85 -1.21 8.22 5.79
N PHE A 86 -2.32 7.76 5.22
CA PHE A 86 -3.22 6.83 5.90
C PHE A 86 -2.87 5.43 5.45
N TYR A 87 -2.20 4.68 6.32
CA TYR A 87 -1.75 3.35 5.97
C TYR A 87 -2.87 2.33 6.14
N PHE A 88 -3.07 1.50 5.16
CA PHE A 88 -4.11 0.46 5.15
C PHE A 88 -3.45 -0.90 5.37
N ALA A 89 -3.64 -1.55 6.50
CA ALA A 89 -4.54 -1.16 7.56
C ALA A 89 -3.93 -1.46 8.92
N ALA A 90 -4.61 -1.08 10.00
CA ALA A 90 -4.13 -1.42 11.33
C ALA A 90 -4.26 -2.92 11.61
N PHE A 91 -5.43 -3.50 11.38
CA PHE A 91 -5.73 -4.89 11.70
C PHE A 91 -6.16 -5.68 10.46
N ASP A 92 -5.86 -6.97 10.47
CA ASP A 92 -6.44 -7.89 9.51
C ASP A 92 -7.95 -7.95 9.69
N GLU A 93 -8.66 -8.07 8.57
CA GLU A 93 -10.10 -8.14 8.52
C GLU A 93 -10.52 -9.43 7.82
N ALA A 94 -10.61 -10.51 8.60
CA ALA A 94 -10.83 -11.87 8.07
C ALA A 94 -12.09 -12.01 7.19
N TRP A 95 -13.05 -11.09 7.35
CA TRP A 95 -14.28 -11.08 6.56
C TRP A 95 -14.11 -10.49 5.17
N LYS A 96 -13.00 -9.85 4.87
CA LYS A 96 -12.74 -9.19 3.57
C LYS A 96 -12.17 -10.14 2.52
N VAL A 97 -12.57 -11.37 2.50
CA VAL A 97 -12.24 -12.29 1.41
C VAL A 97 -13.35 -12.22 0.37
N GLY A 98 -13.04 -12.46 -0.88
CA GLY A 98 -14.02 -12.48 -1.96
C GLY A 98 -13.83 -11.35 -2.94
N ALA A 99 -14.35 -10.15 -2.69
CA ALA A 99 -14.24 -9.02 -3.63
C ALA A 99 -12.79 -8.63 -3.94
N GLU A 100 -11.91 -8.72 -2.96
CA GLU A 100 -10.48 -8.42 -3.10
C GLU A 100 -9.63 -9.69 -3.26
N GLY A 101 -10.27 -10.84 -3.46
CA GLY A 101 -9.57 -12.10 -3.46
C GLY A 101 -9.14 -12.50 -2.05
N ASP A 102 -8.17 -13.40 -1.95
CA ASP A 102 -7.69 -13.90 -0.67
C ASP A 102 -6.80 -12.89 0.08
N VAL A 103 -6.25 -11.90 -0.60
CA VAL A 103 -5.42 -10.86 0.02
C VAL A 103 -6.22 -9.92 0.91
N GLY A 104 -7.51 -9.77 0.66
CA GLY A 104 -8.36 -8.80 1.37
C GLY A 104 -8.33 -8.93 2.88
N ALA A 105 -8.06 -10.12 3.41
CA ALA A 105 -8.02 -10.38 4.83
C ALA A 105 -6.67 -10.05 5.50
N TYR A 106 -5.63 -9.66 4.75
CA TYR A 106 -4.26 -9.68 5.25
C TYR A 106 -3.50 -8.35 5.08
N TRP A 107 -4.20 -7.24 5.15
CA TRP A 107 -3.61 -5.92 4.99
C TRP A 107 -3.13 -5.29 6.30
N GLY A 108 -3.42 -5.91 7.45
CA GLY A 108 -3.12 -5.32 8.75
C GLY A 108 -1.64 -5.32 9.13
N LEU A 109 -1.24 -4.35 9.92
CA LEU A 109 0.05 -4.38 10.63
C LEU A 109 -0.03 -5.31 11.84
N TRP A 110 -1.22 -5.49 12.38
CA TRP A 110 -1.57 -6.49 13.39
C TRP A 110 -2.52 -7.51 12.76
N ASP A 111 -2.46 -8.73 13.27
CA ASP A 111 -3.39 -9.76 12.80
C ASP A 111 -4.81 -9.57 13.38
N LYS A 112 -5.72 -10.48 13.05
CA LYS A 112 -7.12 -10.39 13.50
C LYS A 112 -7.26 -10.48 15.02
N ASP A 113 -6.27 -10.99 15.72
CA ASP A 113 -6.26 -11.15 17.18
C ASP A 113 -5.47 -10.04 17.89
N GLY A 114 -5.02 -9.04 17.14
CA GLY A 114 -4.29 -7.90 17.68
C GLY A 114 -2.82 -8.18 17.97
N GLN A 115 -2.25 -9.23 17.39
CA GLN A 115 -0.83 -9.53 17.54
C GLN A 115 -0.05 -8.80 16.45
N PRO A 116 1.06 -8.10 16.80
CA PRO A 116 1.88 -7.45 15.79
C PRO A 116 2.53 -8.47 14.88
N LYS A 117 2.54 -8.18 13.59
CA LYS A 117 3.15 -9.06 12.59
C LYS A 117 4.66 -8.86 12.48
N PHE A 118 5.12 -7.68 12.84
CA PHE A 118 6.53 -7.28 12.76
C PHE A 118 7.04 -6.93 14.14
N THR A 119 8.14 -7.51 14.52
CA THR A 119 8.78 -7.24 15.81
C THR A 119 10.28 -7.04 15.64
#